data_40aacaaf523d8b91677b874ece1bbc56
#
_entry.id   40aacaaf523d8b91677b874ece1bbc56
#
_cell.length_a   1.000
_cell.length_b   1.000
_cell.length_c   1.000
_cell.angle_alpha   90.00
_cell.angle_beta   90.00
_cell.angle_gamma   90.00
#
_symmetry.space_group_name_H-M   'P 1'
#
loop_
_entity.id
_entity.type
_entity.pdbx_description
1 polymer ?
#
loop_
_entity_poly.entity_id
_entity_poly.type
_entity_poly.pdbx_seq_one_letter_code
_entity_poly.pdbx_strand_id
1 'polypeptide(L)'
;MAATRHSGLECLRIISIILIVSMHILGNTFHTSNWLNKEFILFINTLGNTGVTLFILISGYFGIRFNTHKFFKMLVVVWFYSIVSYLIETIWLHTPHTWTGLASSLLPILSKKYWFMTCYVVLYCFSPYLNRLVHNLSQKSYKQLLLLWGFFFVFAPTILFFEIQNDTGKGIINVTLAYLIGQYLKTYGLPENMKRHSREILSGSLACIFILNSLLTAMSGNIILRFARDNNLLIIIASIMIFYQFTRW
;
A
#
# COMPACT_ATOMS: atom_id res chain seq x y z
N MET A 1 14.05 -16.23 -23.36
CA MET A 1 14.15 -16.83 -22.01
C MET A 1 12.83 -16.62 -21.30
N ALA A 2 12.12 -17.69 -20.92
CA ALA A 2 10.92 -17.60 -20.11
C ALA A 2 11.31 -17.01 -18.75
N ALA A 3 10.63 -15.96 -18.32
CA ALA A 3 10.85 -15.36 -17.01
C ALA A 3 10.55 -16.45 -15.95
N THR A 4 11.55 -16.79 -15.14
CA THR A 4 11.37 -17.71 -14.02
C THR A 4 10.27 -17.14 -13.12
N ARG A 5 9.14 -17.86 -13.07
CA ARG A 5 8.01 -17.49 -12.23
C ARG A 5 8.42 -17.64 -10.76
N HIS A 6 8.46 -16.52 -10.02
CA HIS A 6 8.65 -16.55 -8.57
C HIS A 6 7.29 -16.87 -7.91
N SER A 7 7.02 -18.16 -7.67
CA SER A 7 5.76 -18.63 -7.07
C SER A 7 5.43 -17.95 -5.74
N GLY A 8 6.43 -17.71 -4.89
CA GLY A 8 6.25 -16.99 -3.63
C GLY A 8 5.73 -15.56 -3.82
N LEU A 9 6.25 -14.80 -4.78
CA LEU A 9 5.79 -13.43 -5.04
C LEU A 9 4.40 -13.38 -5.70
N GLU A 10 4.04 -14.39 -6.51
CA GLU A 10 2.67 -14.50 -7.03
C GLU A 10 1.68 -14.83 -5.91
N CYS A 11 2.04 -15.74 -5.01
CA CYS A 11 1.26 -16.02 -3.79
C CYS A 11 1.11 -14.77 -2.93
N LEU A 12 2.19 -14.02 -2.69
CA LEU A 12 2.17 -12.78 -1.93
C LEU A 12 1.25 -11.73 -2.56
N ARG A 13 1.19 -11.65 -3.89
CA ARG A 13 0.27 -10.75 -4.60
C ARG A 13 -1.19 -11.08 -4.31
N ILE A 14 -1.55 -12.37 -4.31
CA ILE A 14 -2.91 -12.83 -3.97
C ILE A 14 -3.23 -12.50 -2.51
N ILE A 15 -2.32 -12.82 -1.59
CA ILE A 15 -2.47 -12.51 -0.16
C ILE A 15 -2.66 -11.01 0.05
N SER A 16 -1.88 -10.17 -0.64
CA SER A 16 -2.00 -8.70 -0.55
C SER A 16 -3.39 -8.21 -0.95
N ILE A 17 -3.97 -8.78 -2.02
CA ILE A 17 -5.34 -8.43 -2.45
C ILE A 17 -6.36 -8.86 -1.40
N ILE A 18 -6.23 -10.08 -0.85
CA ILE A 18 -7.14 -10.57 0.21
C ILE A 18 -7.08 -9.66 1.43
N LEU A 19 -5.89 -9.26 1.87
CA LEU A 19 -5.71 -8.35 3.00
C LEU A 19 -6.36 -6.99 2.75
N ILE A 20 -6.17 -6.41 1.56
CA ILE A 20 -6.79 -5.13 1.17
C ILE A 20 -8.32 -5.25 1.18
N VAL A 21 -8.88 -6.31 0.59
CA VAL A 21 -10.33 -6.52 0.55
C VAL A 21 -10.90 -6.71 1.95
N SER A 22 -10.26 -7.53 2.80
CA SER A 22 -10.68 -7.75 4.19
C SER A 22 -10.74 -6.45 4.98
N MET A 23 -9.72 -5.59 4.86
CA MET A 23 -9.69 -4.29 5.51
C MET A 23 -10.85 -3.38 5.06
N HIS A 24 -11.18 -3.37 3.76
CA HIS A 24 -12.27 -2.54 3.24
C HIS A 24 -13.66 -3.04 3.68
N ILE A 25 -13.86 -4.36 3.73
CA ILE A 25 -15.11 -4.95 4.23
C ILE A 25 -15.32 -4.56 5.69
N LEU A 26 -14.29 -4.63 6.52
CA LEU A 26 -14.37 -4.30 7.95
C LEU A 26 -14.45 -2.80 8.23
N GLY A 27 -14.09 -1.95 7.26
CA GLY A 27 -14.17 -0.49 7.40
C GLY A 27 -15.58 0.02 7.80
N ASN A 28 -16.64 -0.68 7.38
CA ASN A 28 -18.02 -0.35 7.72
C ASN A 28 -18.40 -0.75 9.15
N THR A 29 -17.58 -1.52 9.88
CA THR A 29 -17.84 -2.01 11.22
C THR A 29 -17.13 -1.22 12.33
N PHE A 30 -16.51 -0.09 12.00
CA PHE A 30 -15.76 0.73 12.97
C PHE A 30 -16.59 1.32 14.11
N HIS A 31 -17.92 1.31 13.98
CA HIS A 31 -18.84 1.82 15.00
C HIS A 31 -19.26 0.76 16.04
N THR A 32 -18.52 -0.32 16.17
CA THR A 32 -18.82 -1.34 17.20
C THR A 32 -18.47 -0.86 18.59
N SER A 33 -19.32 -1.14 19.57
CA SER A 33 -19.05 -0.92 21.01
C SER A 33 -18.35 -2.12 21.67
N ASN A 34 -18.43 -3.30 21.05
CA ASN A 34 -17.85 -4.52 21.61
C ASN A 34 -16.33 -4.50 21.50
N TRP A 35 -15.64 -4.69 22.65
CA TRP A 35 -14.18 -4.68 22.74
C TRP A 35 -13.51 -5.73 21.84
N LEU A 36 -14.00 -6.96 21.86
CA LEU A 36 -13.43 -8.04 21.02
C LEU A 36 -13.51 -7.72 19.53
N ASN A 37 -14.62 -7.11 19.09
CA ASN A 37 -14.76 -6.68 17.71
C ASN A 37 -13.76 -5.55 17.36
N LYS A 38 -13.51 -4.62 18.30
CA LYS A 38 -12.50 -3.58 18.11
C LYS A 38 -11.10 -4.19 17.93
N GLU A 39 -10.69 -5.10 18.82
CA GLU A 39 -9.40 -5.79 18.71
C GLU A 39 -9.28 -6.60 17.42
N PHE A 40 -10.32 -7.28 17.00
CA PHE A 40 -10.33 -7.99 15.71
C PHE A 40 -10.14 -7.03 14.52
N ILE A 41 -10.85 -5.90 14.53
CA ILE A 41 -10.68 -4.85 13.50
C ILE A 41 -9.27 -4.30 13.50
N LEU A 42 -8.68 -4.03 14.67
CA LEU A 42 -7.30 -3.57 14.79
C LEU A 42 -6.30 -4.59 14.24
N PHE A 43 -6.50 -5.88 14.56
CA PHE A 43 -5.66 -6.96 14.07
C PHE A 43 -5.69 -7.07 12.54
N ILE A 44 -6.89 -7.09 11.95
CA ILE A 44 -7.03 -7.16 10.48
C ILE A 44 -6.48 -5.91 9.81
N ASN A 45 -6.66 -4.72 10.39
CA ASN A 45 -6.08 -3.48 9.83
C ASN A 45 -4.56 -3.44 9.96
N THR A 46 -3.98 -4.00 11.03
CA THR A 46 -2.52 -4.12 11.17
C THR A 46 -1.91 -4.93 10.03
N LEU A 47 -2.53 -6.03 9.66
CA LEU A 47 -2.10 -6.84 8.51
C LEU A 47 -2.51 -6.20 7.18
N GLY A 48 -3.75 -5.73 7.06
CA GLY A 48 -4.34 -5.21 5.84
C GLY A 48 -3.61 -4.02 5.24
N ASN A 49 -3.14 -3.11 6.09
CA ASN A 49 -2.38 -1.93 5.64
C ASN A 49 -0.98 -2.27 5.08
N THR A 50 -0.44 -3.48 5.31
CA THR A 50 0.74 -3.91 4.60
C THR A 50 0.46 -4.27 3.13
N GLY A 51 -0.79 -4.60 2.80
CA GLY A 51 -1.19 -5.15 1.49
C GLY A 51 -0.88 -4.21 0.32
N VAL A 52 -1.20 -2.92 0.45
CA VAL A 52 -0.91 -1.92 -0.60
C VAL A 52 0.60 -1.77 -0.81
N THR A 53 1.35 -1.61 0.27
CA THR A 53 2.81 -1.51 0.22
C THR A 53 3.43 -2.75 -0.40
N LEU A 54 2.98 -3.95 -0.04
CA LEU A 54 3.44 -5.22 -0.61
C LEU A 54 3.18 -5.29 -2.12
N PHE A 55 1.98 -4.92 -2.56
CA PHE A 55 1.63 -4.92 -3.98
C PHE A 55 2.54 -4.00 -4.80
N ILE A 56 2.87 -2.84 -4.26
CA ILE A 56 3.78 -1.88 -4.92
C ILE A 56 5.25 -2.34 -4.84
N LEU A 57 5.69 -2.92 -3.70
CA LEU A 57 7.04 -3.52 -3.60
C LEU A 57 7.26 -4.59 -4.67
N ILE A 58 6.26 -5.47 -4.90
CA ILE A 58 6.30 -6.49 -5.96
C ILE A 58 6.42 -5.81 -7.33
N SER A 59 5.62 -4.77 -7.58
CA SER A 59 5.65 -4.01 -8.83
C SER A 59 7.02 -3.35 -9.06
N GLY A 60 7.63 -2.80 -8.02
CA GLY A 60 8.98 -2.24 -8.03
C GLY A 60 10.05 -3.30 -8.29
N TYR A 61 9.97 -4.44 -7.60
CA TYR A 61 10.92 -5.55 -7.73
C TYR A 61 11.00 -6.09 -9.17
N PHE A 62 9.86 -6.26 -9.83
CA PHE A 62 9.85 -6.68 -11.23
C PHE A 62 10.14 -5.54 -12.20
N GLY A 63 9.95 -4.30 -11.79
CA GLY A 63 10.08 -3.10 -12.61
C GLY A 63 8.92 -2.96 -13.60
N ILE A 64 8.16 -1.88 -13.48
CA ILE A 64 7.09 -1.58 -14.42
C ILE A 64 7.70 -1.18 -15.76
N ARG A 65 7.31 -1.88 -16.83
CA ARG A 65 7.63 -1.51 -18.22
C ARG A 65 6.40 -0.87 -18.83
N PHE A 66 6.49 0.43 -19.13
CA PHE A 66 5.39 1.14 -19.78
C PHE A 66 5.04 0.52 -21.11
N ASN A 67 3.75 0.27 -21.31
CA ASN A 67 3.20 -0.23 -22.57
C ASN A 67 1.84 0.41 -22.78
N THR A 68 1.66 1.13 -23.88
CA THR A 68 0.46 1.90 -24.19
C THR A 68 -0.80 1.05 -24.21
N HIS A 69 -0.74 -0.15 -24.82
CA HIS A 69 -1.90 -1.05 -24.87
C HIS A 69 -2.33 -1.52 -23.47
N LYS A 70 -1.35 -1.90 -22.62
CA LYS A 70 -1.63 -2.28 -21.22
C LYS A 70 -2.16 -1.11 -20.40
N PHE A 71 -1.66 0.10 -20.65
CA PHE A 71 -2.13 1.32 -20.03
C PHE A 71 -3.61 1.58 -20.31
N PHE A 72 -4.00 1.60 -21.57
CA PHE A 72 -5.41 1.79 -21.94
C PHE A 72 -6.29 0.65 -21.45
N LYS A 73 -5.83 -0.61 -21.53
CA LYS A 73 -6.57 -1.74 -20.96
C LYS A 73 -6.84 -1.55 -19.46
N MET A 74 -5.85 -1.09 -18.70
CA MET A 74 -6.03 -0.80 -17.27
C MET A 74 -7.08 0.30 -17.04
N LEU A 75 -7.02 1.41 -17.80
CA LEU A 75 -8.01 2.49 -17.70
C LEU A 75 -9.42 2.01 -18.01
N VAL A 76 -9.60 1.22 -19.07
CA VAL A 76 -10.90 0.66 -19.47
C VAL A 76 -11.46 -0.26 -18.38
N VAL A 77 -10.62 -1.11 -17.77
CA VAL A 77 -11.04 -1.99 -16.67
C VAL A 77 -11.51 -1.17 -15.46
N VAL A 78 -10.75 -0.17 -15.05
CA VAL A 78 -11.14 0.70 -13.92
C VAL A 78 -12.43 1.45 -14.22
N TRP A 79 -12.55 1.99 -15.43
CA TRP A 79 -13.75 2.69 -15.89
C TRP A 79 -14.97 1.77 -15.89
N PHE A 80 -14.86 0.57 -16.45
CA PHE A 80 -15.93 -0.43 -16.50
C PHE A 80 -16.44 -0.76 -15.08
N TYR A 81 -15.54 -1.15 -14.17
CA TYR A 81 -15.94 -1.46 -12.80
C TYR A 81 -16.51 -0.26 -12.05
N SER A 82 -16.03 0.94 -12.34
CA SER A 82 -16.56 2.16 -11.71
C SER A 82 -18.01 2.42 -12.11
N ILE A 83 -18.34 2.21 -13.39
CA ILE A 83 -19.71 2.34 -13.88
C ILE A 83 -20.60 1.23 -13.34
N VAL A 84 -20.14 -0.02 -13.40
CA VAL A 84 -20.90 -1.16 -12.86
C VAL A 84 -21.20 -0.97 -11.38
N SER A 85 -20.23 -0.55 -10.57
CA SER A 85 -20.46 -0.25 -9.16
C SER A 85 -21.52 0.81 -8.96
N TYR A 86 -21.45 1.91 -9.72
CA TYR A 86 -22.45 2.99 -9.65
C TYR A 86 -23.85 2.51 -10.01
N LEU A 87 -23.99 1.69 -11.06
CA LEU A 87 -25.27 1.11 -11.45
C LEU A 87 -25.83 0.17 -10.37
N ILE A 88 -24.98 -0.67 -9.78
CA ILE A 88 -25.38 -1.55 -8.67
C ILE A 88 -25.84 -0.71 -7.46
N GLU A 89 -25.09 0.31 -7.08
CA GLU A 89 -25.44 1.22 -5.97
C GLU A 89 -26.79 1.88 -6.22
N THR A 90 -27.02 2.38 -7.44
CA THR A 90 -28.24 3.16 -7.77
C THR A 90 -29.46 2.26 -7.99
N ILE A 91 -29.31 1.15 -8.73
CA ILE A 91 -30.44 0.31 -9.15
C ILE A 91 -30.78 -0.72 -8.09
N TRP A 92 -29.75 -1.39 -7.51
CA TRP A 92 -29.98 -2.52 -6.59
C TRP A 92 -30.01 -2.10 -5.13
N LEU A 93 -29.13 -1.17 -4.73
CA LEU A 93 -29.09 -0.68 -3.35
C LEU A 93 -29.99 0.57 -3.14
N HIS A 94 -30.69 1.01 -4.19
CA HIS A 94 -31.61 2.17 -4.18
C HIS A 94 -30.98 3.45 -3.60
N THR A 95 -29.67 3.62 -3.78
CA THR A 95 -29.00 4.87 -3.38
C THR A 95 -29.44 6.01 -4.30
N PRO A 96 -29.68 7.23 -3.78
CA PRO A 96 -30.14 8.36 -4.60
C PRO A 96 -29.14 8.66 -5.71
N HIS A 97 -29.66 8.80 -6.94
CA HIS A 97 -28.86 9.26 -8.07
C HIS A 97 -28.33 10.67 -7.80
N THR A 98 -27.01 10.88 -8.00
CA THR A 98 -26.38 12.18 -7.92
C THR A 98 -25.50 12.43 -9.14
N TRP A 99 -25.55 13.66 -9.68
CA TRP A 99 -24.70 14.05 -10.82
C TRP A 99 -23.22 13.96 -10.50
N THR A 100 -22.84 14.25 -9.25
CA THR A 100 -21.46 14.10 -8.76
C THR A 100 -21.04 12.64 -8.71
N GLY A 101 -21.92 11.73 -8.29
CA GLY A 101 -21.70 10.28 -8.30
C GLY A 101 -21.52 9.74 -9.71
N LEU A 102 -22.37 10.17 -10.65
CA LEU A 102 -22.25 9.82 -12.07
C LEU A 102 -20.93 10.34 -12.67
N ALA A 103 -20.60 11.61 -12.47
CA ALA A 103 -19.37 12.22 -12.97
C ALA A 103 -18.12 11.53 -12.40
N SER A 104 -18.13 11.22 -11.10
CA SER A 104 -17.01 10.49 -10.47
C SER A 104 -16.87 9.05 -11.00
N SER A 105 -17.96 8.43 -11.42
CA SER A 105 -17.95 7.08 -11.98
C SER A 105 -17.52 7.06 -13.44
N LEU A 106 -17.81 8.12 -14.20
CA LEU A 106 -17.32 8.30 -15.55
C LEU A 106 -15.84 8.68 -15.62
N LEU A 107 -15.34 9.38 -14.60
CA LEU A 107 -13.94 9.85 -14.52
C LEU A 107 -13.24 9.35 -13.24
N PRO A 108 -13.18 8.03 -13.00
CA PRO A 108 -12.76 7.47 -11.70
C PRO A 108 -11.31 7.82 -11.30
N ILE A 109 -10.43 8.00 -12.27
CA ILE A 109 -9.03 8.37 -12.02
C ILE A 109 -8.91 9.86 -11.65
N LEU A 110 -9.60 10.75 -12.35
CA LEU A 110 -9.53 12.19 -12.09
C LEU A 110 -10.27 12.58 -10.80
N SER A 111 -11.36 11.90 -10.49
CA SER A 111 -12.13 12.12 -9.25
C SER A 111 -11.50 11.47 -8.02
N LYS A 112 -10.41 10.69 -8.17
CA LYS A 112 -9.79 9.88 -7.13
C LYS A 112 -10.77 8.89 -6.45
N LYS A 113 -11.83 8.45 -7.16
CA LYS A 113 -12.81 7.48 -6.63
C LYS A 113 -12.12 6.24 -6.07
N TYR A 114 -11.06 5.79 -6.75
CA TYR A 114 -10.16 4.71 -6.30
C TYR A 114 -8.74 5.26 -6.15
N TRP A 115 -8.45 5.84 -4.98
CA TRP A 115 -7.18 6.53 -4.70
C TRP A 115 -5.95 5.71 -5.13
N PHE A 116 -5.94 4.40 -4.81
CA PHE A 116 -4.84 3.51 -5.16
C PHE A 116 -4.65 3.41 -6.68
N MET A 117 -5.75 3.22 -7.44
CA MET A 117 -5.68 3.13 -8.89
C MET A 117 -5.21 4.45 -9.53
N THR A 118 -5.64 5.58 -8.98
CA THR A 118 -5.14 6.89 -9.42
C THR A 118 -3.62 6.99 -9.23
N CYS A 119 -3.12 6.66 -8.05
CA CYS A 119 -1.67 6.65 -7.78
C CYS A 119 -0.93 5.64 -8.66
N TYR A 120 -1.51 4.45 -8.88
CA TYR A 120 -0.88 3.42 -9.71
C TYR A 120 -0.81 3.82 -11.19
N VAL A 121 -1.84 4.48 -11.74
CA VAL A 121 -1.83 5.04 -13.09
C VAL A 121 -0.72 6.08 -13.24
N VAL A 122 -0.61 6.99 -12.29
CA VAL A 122 0.47 8.00 -12.28
C VAL A 122 1.83 7.31 -12.18
N LEU A 123 2.01 6.38 -11.25
CA LEU A 123 3.25 5.60 -11.12
C LEU A 123 3.59 4.87 -12.44
N TYR A 124 2.60 4.27 -13.10
CA TYR A 124 2.78 3.56 -14.35
C TYR A 124 3.32 4.49 -15.45
N CYS A 125 2.78 5.72 -15.56
CA CYS A 125 3.27 6.73 -16.50
C CYS A 125 4.69 7.21 -16.17
N PHE A 126 5.01 7.39 -14.88
CA PHE A 126 6.32 7.85 -14.45
C PHE A 126 7.38 6.74 -14.38
N SER A 127 6.97 5.47 -14.43
CA SER A 127 7.89 4.33 -14.26
C SER A 127 9.09 4.33 -15.21
N PRO A 128 9.02 4.74 -16.51
CA PRO A 128 10.19 4.78 -17.37
C PRO A 128 11.26 5.76 -16.88
N TYR A 129 10.81 6.90 -16.33
CA TYR A 129 11.71 7.94 -15.80
C TYR A 129 12.32 7.50 -14.47
N LEU A 130 11.50 6.92 -13.57
CA LEU A 130 11.98 6.38 -12.31
C LEU A 130 12.98 5.24 -12.51
N ASN A 131 12.71 4.33 -13.45
CA ASN A 131 13.62 3.24 -13.78
C ASN A 131 14.97 3.77 -14.31
N ARG A 132 14.92 4.79 -15.17
CA ARG A 132 16.15 5.44 -15.69
C ARG A 132 16.92 6.16 -14.60
N LEU A 133 16.22 6.89 -13.70
CA LEU A 133 16.82 7.55 -12.56
C LEU A 133 17.62 6.54 -11.71
N VAL A 134 16.96 5.46 -11.30
CA VAL A 134 17.55 4.43 -10.44
C VAL A 134 18.74 3.74 -11.09
N HIS A 135 18.65 3.45 -12.40
CA HIS A 135 19.74 2.80 -13.14
C HIS A 135 21.02 3.67 -13.18
N ASN A 136 20.88 4.98 -13.11
CA ASN A 136 22.00 5.93 -13.16
C ASN A 136 22.56 6.29 -11.77
N LEU A 137 21.92 5.83 -10.68
CA LEU A 137 22.38 6.10 -9.32
C LEU A 137 23.38 5.04 -8.83
N SER A 138 24.44 5.49 -8.15
CA SER A 138 25.28 4.59 -7.37
C SER A 138 24.48 4.02 -6.20
N GLN A 139 24.86 2.84 -5.67
CA GLN A 139 24.22 2.25 -4.49
C GLN A 139 24.15 3.24 -3.31
N LYS A 140 25.23 4.00 -3.08
CA LYS A 140 25.29 5.00 -2.01
C LYS A 140 24.26 6.10 -2.22
N SER A 141 24.20 6.69 -3.41
CA SER A 141 23.27 7.77 -3.75
C SER A 141 21.81 7.28 -3.71
N TYR A 142 21.56 6.04 -4.16
CA TYR A 142 20.24 5.45 -4.09
C TYR A 142 19.79 5.23 -2.64
N LYS A 143 20.66 4.68 -1.79
CA LYS A 143 20.38 4.53 -0.35
C LYS A 143 20.12 5.89 0.31
N GLN A 144 20.90 6.91 -0.01
CA GLN A 144 20.70 8.28 0.49
C GLN A 144 19.33 8.84 0.06
N LEU A 145 18.92 8.65 -1.19
CA LEU A 145 17.61 9.04 -1.68
C LEU A 145 16.47 8.36 -0.89
N LEU A 146 16.55 7.04 -0.69
CA LEU A 146 15.55 6.30 0.09
C LEU A 146 15.51 6.73 1.55
N LEU A 147 16.67 7.00 2.17
CA LEU A 147 16.74 7.47 3.56
C LEU A 147 16.17 8.88 3.71
N LEU A 148 16.49 9.79 2.78
CA LEU A 148 15.97 11.15 2.79
C LEU A 148 14.44 11.17 2.60
N TRP A 149 13.96 10.40 1.62
CA TRP A 149 12.53 10.26 1.37
C TRP A 149 11.80 9.61 2.54
N GLY A 150 12.37 8.52 3.09
CA GLY A 150 11.86 7.84 4.27
C GLY A 150 11.86 8.73 5.51
N PHE A 151 12.85 9.60 5.69
CA PHE A 151 12.88 10.53 6.81
C PHE A 151 11.70 11.50 6.76
N PHE A 152 11.47 12.19 5.64
CA PHE A 152 10.42 13.21 5.55
C PHE A 152 9.01 12.64 5.46
N PHE A 153 8.81 11.51 4.75
CA PHE A 153 7.47 11.01 4.43
C PHE A 153 7.06 9.76 5.22
N VAL A 154 7.96 9.19 6.02
CA VAL A 154 7.69 8.00 6.83
C VAL A 154 8.06 8.22 8.29
N PHE A 155 9.32 8.55 8.59
CA PHE A 155 9.79 8.75 9.95
C PHE A 155 9.15 9.98 10.61
N ALA A 156 9.15 11.12 9.94
CA ALA A 156 8.57 12.35 10.48
C ALA A 156 7.07 12.23 10.77
N PRO A 157 6.21 11.67 9.88
CA PRO A 157 4.81 11.40 10.19
C PRO A 157 4.61 10.41 11.35
N THR A 158 5.48 9.39 11.45
CA THR A 158 5.33 8.34 12.48
C THR A 158 5.75 8.81 13.85
N ILE A 159 6.93 9.43 13.97
CA ILE A 159 7.60 9.72 15.24
C ILE A 159 7.45 11.18 15.65
N LEU A 160 7.60 12.12 14.71
CA LEU A 160 7.52 13.56 14.99
C LEU A 160 6.09 14.10 14.87
N PHE A 161 5.14 13.28 14.41
CA PHE A 161 3.76 13.67 14.15
C PHE A 161 3.61 14.86 13.18
N PHE A 162 4.59 15.01 12.31
CA PHE A 162 4.66 16.07 11.31
C PHE A 162 4.44 15.47 9.91
N GLU A 163 3.35 15.87 9.27
CA GLU A 163 3.01 15.43 7.91
C GLU A 163 3.13 16.61 6.95
N ILE A 164 4.03 16.49 5.95
CA ILE A 164 4.14 17.47 4.85
C ILE A 164 2.90 17.34 3.94
N GLN A 165 2.42 16.11 3.76
CA GLN A 165 1.25 15.77 2.95
C GLN A 165 0.24 15.06 3.85
N ASN A 166 -0.92 15.68 4.07
CA ASN A 166 -1.96 15.15 4.97
C ASN A 166 -2.85 14.12 4.23
N ASP A 167 -2.23 13.04 3.73
CA ASP A 167 -2.91 11.97 3.01
C ASP A 167 -2.84 10.60 3.70
N THR A 168 -2.24 10.55 4.89
CA THR A 168 -2.06 9.32 5.67
C THR A 168 -1.28 8.22 4.93
N GLY A 169 -0.47 8.60 3.94
CA GLY A 169 0.27 7.71 3.06
C GLY A 169 -0.52 7.18 1.86
N LYS A 170 -1.77 7.62 1.68
CA LYS A 170 -2.63 7.26 0.55
C LYS A 170 -2.37 8.17 -0.67
N GLY A 171 -1.11 8.40 -0.99
CA GLY A 171 -0.68 9.28 -2.05
C GLY A 171 0.47 8.74 -2.89
N ILE A 172 0.74 9.47 -3.99
CA ILE A 172 1.76 9.10 -4.97
C ILE A 172 3.17 9.06 -4.35
N ILE A 173 3.44 9.86 -3.32
CA ILE A 173 4.75 9.92 -2.67
C ILE A 173 5.08 8.59 -2.00
N ASN A 174 4.16 8.04 -1.19
CA ASN A 174 4.35 6.77 -0.51
C ASN A 174 4.38 5.59 -1.51
N VAL A 175 3.50 5.61 -2.51
CA VAL A 175 3.48 4.62 -3.60
C VAL A 175 4.80 4.61 -4.37
N THR A 176 5.37 5.81 -4.69
CA THR A 176 6.67 5.91 -5.37
C THR A 176 7.79 5.41 -4.47
N LEU A 177 7.79 5.73 -3.18
CA LEU A 177 8.77 5.23 -2.22
C LEU A 177 8.77 3.70 -2.18
N ALA A 178 7.61 3.07 -2.02
CA ALA A 178 7.48 1.61 -2.00
C ALA A 178 7.98 0.98 -3.31
N TYR A 179 7.69 1.60 -4.45
CA TYR A 179 8.21 1.17 -5.77
C TYR A 179 9.73 1.22 -5.84
N LEU A 180 10.33 2.33 -5.40
CA LEU A 180 11.79 2.48 -5.36
C LEU A 180 12.44 1.49 -4.38
N ILE A 181 11.84 1.26 -3.20
CA ILE A 181 12.31 0.22 -2.28
C ILE A 181 12.30 -1.16 -2.95
N GLY A 182 11.22 -1.50 -3.67
CA GLY A 182 11.13 -2.76 -4.40
C GLY A 182 12.27 -2.94 -5.43
N GLN A 183 12.60 -1.90 -6.18
CA GLN A 183 13.73 -1.92 -7.12
C GLN A 183 15.09 -2.04 -6.39
N TYR A 184 15.26 -1.32 -5.28
CA TYR A 184 16.46 -1.43 -4.46
C TYR A 184 16.68 -2.86 -3.96
N LEU A 185 15.62 -3.48 -3.44
CA LEU A 185 15.66 -4.86 -2.95
C LEU A 185 16.03 -5.87 -4.06
N LYS A 186 15.59 -5.64 -5.29
CA LYS A 186 15.99 -6.48 -6.43
C LYS A 186 17.47 -6.37 -6.73
N THR A 187 18.02 -5.16 -6.70
CA THR A 187 19.38 -4.88 -7.17
C THR A 187 20.42 -5.16 -6.09
N TYR A 188 20.12 -4.79 -4.84
CA TYR A 188 21.10 -4.83 -3.75
C TYR A 188 20.72 -5.77 -2.61
N GLY A 189 19.46 -6.21 -2.55
CA GLY A 189 18.95 -7.04 -1.46
C GLY A 189 18.83 -6.30 -0.13
N LEU A 190 18.57 -7.06 0.93
CA LEU A 190 18.59 -6.58 2.31
C LEU A 190 19.97 -6.75 2.94
N PRO A 191 20.36 -5.89 3.90
CA PRO A 191 21.54 -6.09 4.74
C PRO A 191 21.48 -7.44 5.48
N GLU A 192 22.63 -8.10 5.67
CA GLU A 192 22.68 -9.43 6.29
C GLU A 192 22.08 -9.47 7.70
N ASN A 193 22.30 -8.44 8.50
CA ASN A 193 21.68 -8.33 9.83
C ASN A 193 20.15 -8.33 9.77
N MET A 194 19.55 -7.65 8.78
CA MET A 194 18.10 -7.64 8.60
C MET A 194 17.57 -8.98 8.08
N LYS A 195 18.33 -9.66 7.24
CA LYS A 195 17.99 -11.00 6.76
C LYS A 195 17.96 -12.01 7.91
N ARG A 196 18.98 -11.95 8.77
CA ARG A 196 19.14 -12.85 9.92
C ARG A 196 17.97 -12.72 10.91
N HIS A 197 17.55 -11.50 11.22
CA HIS A 197 16.51 -11.21 12.21
C HIS A 197 15.17 -10.82 11.54
N SER A 198 14.93 -11.29 10.31
CA SER A 198 13.76 -10.86 9.54
C SER A 198 12.42 -11.27 10.16
N ARG A 199 12.37 -12.42 10.86
CA ARG A 199 11.16 -12.89 11.54
C ARG A 199 10.87 -12.08 12.80
N GLU A 200 11.92 -11.83 13.59
CA GLU A 200 11.84 -11.05 14.82
C GLU A 200 11.46 -9.60 14.53
N ILE A 201 12.04 -8.99 13.48
CA ILE A 201 11.70 -7.64 13.03
C ILE A 201 10.24 -7.60 12.57
N LEU A 202 9.79 -8.60 11.80
CA LEU A 202 8.40 -8.69 11.34
C LEU A 202 7.43 -8.79 12.51
N SER A 203 7.61 -9.79 13.38
CA SER A 203 6.72 -10.02 14.52
C SER A 203 6.72 -8.82 15.48
N GLY A 204 7.90 -8.25 15.77
CA GLY A 204 8.03 -7.06 16.60
C GLY A 204 7.32 -5.83 16.01
N SER A 205 7.45 -5.60 14.70
CA SER A 205 6.78 -4.49 14.03
C SER A 205 5.25 -4.64 14.07
N LEU A 206 4.72 -5.82 13.74
CA LEU A 206 3.27 -6.08 13.77
C LEU A 206 2.70 -6.01 15.19
N ALA A 207 3.40 -6.60 16.17
CA ALA A 207 3.00 -6.53 17.57
C ALA A 207 2.99 -5.08 18.09
N CYS A 208 4.01 -4.29 17.76
CA CYS A 208 4.10 -2.89 18.14
C CYS A 208 2.96 -2.06 17.56
N ILE A 209 2.63 -2.23 16.26
CA ILE A 209 1.50 -1.55 15.61
C ILE A 209 0.19 -1.91 16.31
N PHE A 210 -0.04 -3.21 16.53
CA PHE A 210 -1.27 -3.70 17.17
C PHE A 210 -1.43 -3.16 18.58
N ILE A 211 -0.39 -3.30 19.43
CA ILE A 211 -0.41 -2.85 20.84
C ILE A 211 -0.63 -1.34 20.92
N LEU A 212 0.09 -0.54 20.14
CA LEU A 212 -0.05 0.93 20.17
C LEU A 212 -1.44 1.38 19.73
N ASN A 213 -2.02 0.78 18.68
CA ASN A 213 -3.38 1.11 18.26
C ASN A 213 -4.43 0.62 19.26
N SER A 214 -4.24 -0.56 19.89
CA SER A 214 -5.11 -1.08 20.95
C SER A 214 -5.11 -0.16 22.18
N LEU A 215 -3.95 0.29 22.64
CA LEU A 215 -3.83 1.25 23.74
C LEU A 215 -4.54 2.58 23.42
N LEU A 216 -4.33 3.15 22.24
CA LEU A 216 -5.01 4.39 21.83
C LEU A 216 -6.53 4.20 21.73
N THR A 217 -6.98 3.05 21.25
CA THR A 217 -8.39 2.68 21.16
C THR A 217 -9.01 2.53 22.55
N ALA A 218 -8.31 1.89 23.50
CA ALA A 218 -8.73 1.77 24.88
C ALA A 218 -8.86 3.13 25.57
N MET A 219 -7.91 4.04 25.36
CA MET A 219 -7.91 5.38 25.96
C MET A 219 -9.00 6.29 25.37
N SER A 220 -9.29 6.17 24.07
CA SER A 220 -10.25 7.06 23.37
C SER A 220 -11.68 6.51 23.36
N GLY A 221 -11.86 5.20 23.61
CA GLY A 221 -13.11 4.50 23.39
C GLY A 221 -13.49 4.25 21.92
N ASN A 222 -12.79 4.88 20.98
CA ASN A 222 -13.00 4.75 19.53
C ASN A 222 -11.85 4.02 18.86
N ILE A 223 -12.10 3.35 17.73
CA ILE A 223 -11.05 2.67 16.97
C ILE A 223 -10.07 3.71 16.42
N ILE A 224 -8.81 3.61 16.81
CA ILE A 224 -7.72 4.47 16.36
C ILE A 224 -6.70 3.65 15.57
N LEU A 225 -6.49 4.00 14.30
CA LEU A 225 -5.58 3.32 13.38
C LEU A 225 -4.33 4.17 13.07
N ARG A 226 -3.84 4.94 14.04
CA ARG A 226 -2.75 5.88 13.80
C ARG A 226 -1.46 5.20 13.35
N PHE A 227 -1.12 4.07 13.98
CA PHE A 227 0.10 3.33 13.66
C PHE A 227 -0.09 2.29 12.53
N ALA A 228 -1.32 2.14 12.01
CA ALA A 228 -1.62 1.31 10.85
C ALA A 228 -1.80 2.14 9.56
N ARG A 229 -1.29 3.37 9.48
CA ARG A 229 -1.32 4.18 8.27
C ARG A 229 -0.30 3.69 7.24
N ASP A 230 -0.59 3.88 5.95
CA ASP A 230 0.28 3.41 4.87
C ASP A 230 1.69 4.03 4.88
N ASN A 231 1.83 5.27 5.41
CA ASN A 231 3.12 5.94 5.59
C ASN A 231 3.76 5.70 6.97
N ASN A 232 3.26 4.75 7.75
CA ASN A 232 3.88 4.43 9.04
C ASN A 232 5.16 3.62 8.87
N LEU A 233 6.21 3.99 9.62
CA LEU A 233 7.52 3.33 9.57
C LEU A 233 7.43 1.82 9.82
N LEU A 234 6.62 1.42 10.81
CA LEU A 234 6.48 0.00 11.16
C LEU A 234 5.73 -0.79 10.08
N ILE A 235 4.74 -0.19 9.40
CA ILE A 235 4.04 -0.80 8.26
C ILE A 235 5.02 -1.03 7.11
N ILE A 236 5.86 -0.06 6.78
CA ILE A 236 6.85 -0.21 5.70
C ILE A 236 7.89 -1.27 6.06
N ILE A 237 8.40 -1.28 7.31
CA ILE A 237 9.35 -2.30 7.76
C ILE A 237 8.70 -3.69 7.73
N ALA A 238 7.50 -3.87 8.27
CA ALA A 238 6.76 -5.13 8.22
C ALA A 238 6.57 -5.62 6.78
N SER A 239 6.16 -4.72 5.88
CA SER A 239 5.97 -5.04 4.46
C SER A 239 7.26 -5.50 3.79
N ILE A 240 8.40 -4.84 4.06
CA ILE A 240 9.72 -5.26 3.55
C ILE A 240 10.09 -6.65 4.08
N MET A 241 9.82 -6.94 5.36
CA MET A 241 10.13 -8.24 5.95
C MET A 241 9.22 -9.34 5.40
N ILE A 242 7.91 -9.10 5.25
CA ILE A 242 6.99 -10.03 4.60
C ILE A 242 7.46 -10.32 3.17
N PHE A 243 7.73 -9.26 2.39
CA PHE A 243 8.22 -9.39 1.02
C PHE A 243 9.48 -10.26 0.96
N TYR A 244 10.45 -10.02 1.84
CA TYR A 244 11.68 -10.80 1.89
C TYR A 244 11.42 -12.29 2.20
N GLN A 245 10.52 -12.63 3.13
CA GLN A 245 10.17 -14.01 3.42
C GLN A 245 9.65 -14.75 2.17
N PHE A 246 8.79 -14.08 1.38
CA PHE A 246 8.23 -14.65 0.17
C PHE A 246 9.20 -14.69 -1.03
N THR A 247 10.28 -13.91 -1.03
CA THR A 247 11.33 -14.04 -2.06
C THR A 247 12.18 -15.30 -1.88
N ARG A 248 12.10 -15.95 -0.71
CA ARG A 248 12.86 -17.18 -0.39
C ARG A 248 12.10 -18.47 -0.72
N TRP A 249 10.88 -18.33 -1.17
CA TRP A 249 10.00 -19.45 -1.59
C TRP A 249 10.16 -19.72 -3.12
#